data_430bacacfcf742ac2f18ac49c8c3a993
#
_entry.id   430bacacfcf742ac2f18ac49c8c3a993
#
_cell.length_a   1.000
_cell.length_b   1.000
_cell.length_c   1.000
_cell.angle_alpha   90.00
_cell.angle_beta   90.00
_cell.angle_gamma   90.00
#
_symmetry.space_group_name_H-M   'P 1'
#
loop_
_entity.id
_entity.type
_entity.pdbx_description
1 polymer ?
#
loop_
_entity_poly.entity_id
_entity_poly.type
_entity_poly.pdbx_seq_one_letter_code
_entity_poly.pdbx_strand_id
1 'polypeptide(L)'
;MNLKDMIRSIPDYPKPGIVFRDITTLFGSPRAFRQCIAELVAPYDGTGIDKVAGIEARGFILGGAVADRLGAGFVPIRKRGKLPYETVSVAYSLEYGVDEMEIHRDAVFEGEKVILCDDLIATGGTACAAAELLRRLGAEVVAAIFVIDLPELGGADKLRAMGVPVKVLVEFEGH
;
A
#
# COMPACT_ATOMS: atom_id res chain seq x y z
N MET A 1 18.05 -12.70 7.26
CA MET A 1 18.33 -11.53 6.40
C MET A 1 17.55 -10.34 6.95
N ASN A 2 18.23 -9.21 7.08
CA ASN A 2 17.56 -7.96 7.49
C ASN A 2 17.08 -7.23 6.23
N LEU A 3 15.78 -7.15 6.03
CA LEU A 3 15.18 -6.54 4.84
C LEU A 3 15.54 -5.06 4.69
N LYS A 4 15.74 -4.37 5.80
CA LYS A 4 16.12 -2.95 5.77
C LYS A 4 17.41 -2.72 5.00
N ASP A 5 18.35 -3.64 5.12
CA ASP A 5 19.65 -3.55 4.43
C ASP A 5 19.52 -3.78 2.91
N MET A 6 18.40 -4.30 2.47
CA MET A 6 18.12 -4.55 1.04
C MET A 6 17.47 -3.37 0.35
N ILE A 7 17.17 -2.31 1.09
CA ILE A 7 16.54 -1.09 0.55
C ILE A 7 17.62 -0.02 0.40
N ARG A 8 17.76 0.49 -0.82
CA ARG A 8 18.79 1.49 -1.14
C ARG A 8 18.33 2.88 -0.73
N SER A 9 19.20 3.63 -0.06
CA SER A 9 18.94 5.02 0.29
C SER A 9 19.66 5.95 -0.68
N ILE A 10 18.91 6.84 -1.32
CA ILE A 10 19.42 7.78 -2.30
C ILE A 10 19.24 9.20 -1.71
N PRO A 11 20.35 9.83 -1.26
CA PRO A 11 20.23 11.17 -0.70
C PRO A 11 19.94 12.20 -1.78
N ASP A 12 19.28 13.27 -1.37
CA ASP A 12 18.95 14.42 -2.23
C ASP A 12 18.18 14.06 -3.50
N TYR A 13 17.23 13.13 -3.37
CA TYR A 13 16.36 12.75 -4.47
C TYR A 13 14.89 12.71 -4.00
N PRO A 14 13.92 13.25 -4.74
CA PRO A 14 14.07 14.01 -6.00
C PRO A 14 14.54 15.44 -5.80
N LYS A 15 14.71 15.87 -4.56
CA LYS A 15 15.10 17.23 -4.16
C LYS A 15 16.15 17.17 -3.05
N PRO A 16 17.00 18.22 -2.91
CA PRO A 16 17.90 18.32 -1.78
C PRO A 16 17.16 18.18 -0.44
N GLY A 17 17.75 17.42 0.49
CA GLY A 17 17.20 17.20 1.81
C GLY A 17 16.26 16.00 1.93
N ILE A 18 15.85 15.41 0.82
CA ILE A 18 15.00 14.21 0.82
C ILE A 18 15.87 12.98 0.57
N VAL A 19 15.71 11.95 1.40
CA VAL A 19 16.34 10.64 1.19
C VAL A 19 15.30 9.72 0.59
N PHE A 20 15.49 9.35 -0.67
CA PHE A 20 14.59 8.42 -1.35
C PHE A 20 14.93 6.99 -0.94
N ARG A 21 13.92 6.22 -0.57
CA ARG A 21 14.08 4.81 -0.21
C ARG A 21 13.68 3.95 -1.40
N ASP A 22 14.69 3.40 -2.06
CA ASP A 22 14.49 2.63 -3.28
C ASP A 22 14.34 1.15 -2.95
N ILE A 23 13.13 0.64 -3.13
CA ILE A 23 12.78 -0.74 -2.85
C ILE A 23 13.14 -1.70 -4.01
N THR A 24 13.52 -1.16 -5.17
CA THR A 24 13.79 -2.01 -6.34
C THR A 24 14.95 -2.97 -6.11
N THR A 25 15.89 -2.63 -5.26
CA THR A 25 16.98 -3.53 -4.90
C THR A 25 16.51 -4.73 -4.08
N LEU A 26 15.48 -4.55 -3.27
CA LEU A 26 14.81 -5.65 -2.58
C LEU A 26 14.04 -6.52 -3.58
N PHE A 27 13.29 -5.91 -4.48
CA PHE A 27 12.54 -6.63 -5.51
C PHE A 27 13.45 -7.45 -6.41
N GLY A 28 14.64 -6.94 -6.71
CA GLY A 28 15.60 -7.61 -7.59
C GLY A 28 16.31 -8.80 -6.97
N SER A 29 16.17 -9.01 -5.67
CA SER A 29 16.74 -10.15 -4.96
C SER A 29 15.66 -11.21 -4.74
N PRO A 30 15.75 -12.39 -5.38
CA PRO A 30 14.72 -13.42 -5.20
C PRO A 30 14.53 -13.81 -3.75
N ARG A 31 15.62 -13.89 -3.00
CA ARG A 31 15.58 -14.27 -1.57
C ARG A 31 14.91 -13.19 -0.72
N ALA A 32 15.28 -11.92 -0.94
CA ALA A 32 14.72 -10.80 -0.19
C ALA A 32 13.25 -10.62 -0.53
N PHE A 33 12.89 -10.69 -1.80
CA PHE A 33 11.51 -10.57 -2.24
C PHE A 33 10.63 -11.65 -1.62
N ARG A 34 11.09 -12.90 -1.67
CA ARG A 34 10.36 -14.03 -1.09
C ARG A 34 10.15 -13.83 0.41
N GLN A 35 11.19 -13.42 1.14
CA GLN A 35 11.09 -13.17 2.57
C GLN A 35 10.11 -12.03 2.86
N CYS A 36 10.18 -10.96 2.08
CA CYS A 36 9.29 -9.80 2.21
C CYS A 36 7.82 -10.22 2.09
N ILE A 37 7.49 -10.95 1.04
CA ILE A 37 6.12 -11.42 0.82
C ILE A 37 5.69 -12.36 1.95
N ALA A 38 6.54 -13.29 2.36
CA ALA A 38 6.22 -14.20 3.46
C ALA A 38 5.90 -13.45 4.76
N GLU A 39 6.67 -12.41 5.08
CA GLU A 39 6.43 -11.61 6.28
C GLU A 39 5.15 -10.78 6.17
N LEU A 40 4.86 -10.24 4.98
CA LEU A 40 3.64 -9.47 4.77
C LEU A 40 2.38 -10.32 4.90
N VAL A 41 2.39 -11.55 4.43
CA VAL A 41 1.19 -12.41 4.45
C VAL A 41 0.99 -13.18 5.75
N ALA A 42 2.04 -13.36 6.54
CA ALA A 42 2.01 -14.24 7.69
C ALA A 42 0.79 -14.06 8.64
N PRO A 43 0.40 -12.82 9.02
CA PRO A 43 -0.75 -12.65 9.91
C PRO A 43 -2.09 -12.98 9.28
N TYR A 44 -2.16 -13.05 7.96
CA TYR A 44 -3.43 -13.11 7.22
C TYR A 44 -3.68 -14.43 6.54
N ASP A 45 -2.69 -15.31 6.55
CA ASP A 45 -2.80 -16.64 5.94
C ASP A 45 -3.90 -17.44 6.67
N GLY A 46 -4.80 -18.02 5.88
CA GLY A 46 -5.91 -18.80 6.43
C GLY A 46 -7.03 -17.95 7.05
N THR A 47 -7.01 -16.62 6.93
CA THR A 47 -8.04 -15.76 7.55
C THR A 47 -9.17 -15.39 6.58
N GLY A 48 -9.18 -15.94 5.37
CA GLY A 48 -10.27 -15.72 4.42
C GLY A 48 -10.26 -14.36 3.71
N ILE A 49 -9.07 -13.87 3.37
CA ILE A 49 -8.96 -12.62 2.59
C ILE A 49 -9.50 -12.86 1.18
N ASP A 50 -10.43 -12.01 0.75
CA ASP A 50 -11.04 -12.11 -0.58
C ASP A 50 -10.23 -11.39 -1.65
N LYS A 51 -9.75 -10.20 -1.34
CA LYS A 51 -9.03 -9.35 -2.30
C LYS A 51 -7.86 -8.62 -1.64
N VAL A 52 -6.86 -8.33 -2.46
CA VAL A 52 -5.77 -7.42 -2.10
C VAL A 52 -5.87 -6.22 -3.05
N ALA A 53 -5.95 -5.03 -2.48
CA ALA A 53 -5.98 -3.79 -3.24
C ALA A 53 -4.59 -3.17 -3.21
N GLY A 54 -3.99 -2.99 -4.38
CA GLY A 54 -2.67 -2.37 -4.50
C GLY A 54 -2.74 -0.97 -5.07
N ILE A 55 -1.90 -0.08 -4.54
CA ILE A 55 -1.80 1.30 -5.01
C ILE A 55 -0.68 1.40 -6.03
N GLU A 56 -0.97 2.05 -7.18
CA GLU A 56 0.05 2.23 -8.22
C GLU A 56 1.28 2.96 -7.68
N ALA A 57 2.46 2.66 -8.10
CA ALA A 57 2.80 1.63 -9.08
C ALA A 57 3.46 0.42 -8.41
N ARG A 58 4.33 0.64 -7.43
CA ARG A 58 5.07 -0.44 -6.76
C ARG A 58 4.17 -1.31 -5.89
N GLY A 59 3.05 -0.76 -5.41
CA GLY A 59 2.03 -1.53 -4.70
C GLY A 59 1.39 -2.62 -5.55
N PHE A 60 1.46 -2.52 -6.87
CA PHE A 60 0.96 -3.57 -7.76
C PHE A 60 1.85 -4.81 -7.70
N ILE A 61 3.16 -4.62 -7.65
CA ILE A 61 4.12 -5.73 -7.59
C ILE A 61 3.95 -6.50 -6.30
N LEU A 62 3.92 -5.77 -5.18
CA LEU A 62 3.72 -6.37 -3.85
C LEU A 62 2.32 -6.97 -3.72
N GLY A 63 1.31 -6.21 -4.12
CA GLY A 63 -0.09 -6.62 -3.99
C GLY A 63 -0.41 -7.86 -4.81
N GLY A 64 0.14 -7.96 -6.02
CA GLY A 64 -0.01 -9.15 -6.86
C GLY A 64 0.58 -10.38 -6.21
N ALA A 65 1.78 -10.27 -5.67
CA ALA A 65 2.45 -11.38 -5.00
C ALA A 65 1.72 -11.80 -3.71
N VAL A 66 1.27 -10.81 -2.93
CA VAL A 66 0.50 -11.07 -1.70
C VAL A 66 -0.82 -11.75 -2.02
N ALA A 67 -1.55 -11.26 -3.03
CA ALA A 67 -2.82 -11.85 -3.45
C ALA A 67 -2.66 -13.31 -3.85
N ASP A 68 -1.67 -13.59 -4.70
CA ASP A 68 -1.39 -14.96 -5.13
C ASP A 68 -1.07 -15.86 -3.93
N ARG A 69 -0.23 -15.39 -3.03
CA ARG A 69 0.16 -16.17 -1.84
C ARG A 69 -1.03 -16.44 -0.92
N LEU A 70 -1.97 -15.52 -0.81
CA LEU A 70 -3.16 -15.68 0.04
C LEU A 70 -4.32 -16.39 -0.66
N GLY A 71 -4.21 -16.66 -1.95
CA GLY A 71 -5.33 -17.21 -2.72
C GLY A 71 -6.45 -16.21 -2.91
N ALA A 72 -6.13 -14.92 -2.94
CA ALA A 72 -7.07 -13.82 -3.10
C ALA A 72 -7.00 -13.22 -4.50
N GLY A 73 -8.02 -12.45 -4.87
CA GLY A 73 -7.97 -11.63 -6.08
C GLY A 73 -7.18 -10.36 -5.84
N PHE A 74 -6.78 -9.70 -6.93
CA PHE A 74 -6.09 -8.43 -6.88
C PHE A 74 -6.93 -7.33 -7.53
N VAL A 75 -6.99 -6.15 -6.91
CA VAL A 75 -7.66 -4.98 -7.49
C VAL A 75 -6.74 -3.77 -7.47
N PRO A 76 -6.65 -3.03 -8.58
CA PRO A 76 -5.80 -1.85 -8.65
C PRO A 76 -6.52 -0.60 -8.15
N ILE A 77 -5.80 0.23 -7.41
CA ILE A 77 -6.20 1.58 -7.06
C ILE A 77 -5.22 2.52 -7.74
N ARG A 78 -5.72 3.46 -8.52
CA ARG A 78 -4.89 4.30 -9.37
C ARG A 78 -5.29 5.77 -9.29
N LYS A 79 -4.42 6.63 -9.74
CA LYS A 79 -4.73 8.05 -9.89
C LYS A 79 -5.78 8.25 -10.98
N ARG A 80 -6.49 9.37 -10.88
CA ARG A 80 -7.58 9.72 -11.79
C ARG A 80 -7.21 9.53 -13.26
N GLY A 81 -8.14 8.95 -14.00
CA GLY A 81 -8.02 8.83 -15.45
C GLY A 81 -7.26 7.62 -15.96
N LYS A 82 -6.77 6.75 -15.06
CA LYS A 82 -5.96 5.58 -15.47
C LYS A 82 -6.74 4.28 -15.54
N LEU A 83 -7.93 4.23 -14.98
CA LEU A 83 -8.78 3.05 -15.01
C LEU A 83 -9.80 3.15 -16.13
N PRO A 84 -9.98 2.08 -16.93
CA PRO A 84 -10.78 2.17 -18.17
C PRO A 84 -12.29 2.01 -17.99
N TYR A 85 -12.75 1.46 -16.87
CA TYR A 85 -14.17 1.21 -16.62
C TYR A 85 -14.72 2.24 -15.62
N GLU A 86 -15.99 2.13 -15.25
CA GLU A 86 -16.61 3.02 -14.27
C GLU A 86 -15.88 3.00 -12.94
N THR A 87 -15.64 4.17 -12.38
CA THR A 87 -14.87 4.33 -11.14
C THR A 87 -15.67 5.06 -10.07
N VAL A 88 -15.24 4.87 -8.82
CA VAL A 88 -15.51 5.79 -7.73
C VAL A 88 -14.18 6.44 -7.34
N SER A 89 -14.22 7.69 -6.90
CA SER A 89 -13.01 8.46 -6.60
C SER A 89 -13.08 9.14 -5.25
N VAL A 90 -11.90 9.37 -4.67
CA VAL A 90 -11.73 10.15 -3.44
C VAL A 90 -10.57 11.11 -3.66
N ALA A 91 -10.81 12.38 -3.36
CA ALA A 91 -9.80 13.42 -3.41
C ALA A 91 -8.92 13.38 -2.16
N TYR A 92 -7.67 13.71 -2.31
CA TYR A 92 -6.74 13.89 -1.20
C TYR A 92 -5.84 15.09 -1.47
N SER A 93 -5.40 15.73 -0.37
CA SER A 93 -4.58 16.94 -0.47
C SER A 93 -3.12 16.59 -0.73
N LEU A 94 -2.53 17.35 -1.65
CA LEU A 94 -1.10 17.38 -1.88
C LEU A 94 -0.51 18.60 -1.19
N GLU A 95 0.81 18.70 -1.16
CA GLU A 95 1.48 19.92 -0.69
C GLU A 95 1.03 21.13 -1.51
N TYR A 96 0.86 20.92 -2.82
CA TYR A 96 0.36 21.94 -3.74
C TYR A 96 -0.79 21.37 -4.55
N GLY A 97 -2.02 21.61 -4.08
CA GLY A 97 -3.22 21.20 -4.79
C GLY A 97 -3.87 19.94 -4.25
N VAL A 98 -4.68 19.33 -5.09
CA VAL A 98 -5.50 18.16 -4.77
C VAL A 98 -5.36 17.15 -5.90
N ASP A 99 -5.27 15.88 -5.54
CA ASP A 99 -5.31 14.78 -6.49
C ASP A 99 -6.44 13.83 -6.11
N GLU A 100 -6.72 12.85 -6.95
CA GLU A 100 -7.77 11.87 -6.72
C GLU A 100 -7.24 10.45 -6.94
N MET A 101 -7.71 9.53 -6.08
CA MET A 101 -7.51 8.10 -6.29
C MET A 101 -8.82 7.49 -6.74
N GLU A 102 -8.74 6.50 -7.59
CA GLU A 102 -9.88 5.80 -8.14
C GLU A 102 -9.77 4.30 -8.01
N ILE A 103 -10.91 3.66 -7.89
CA ILE A 103 -11.07 2.20 -7.95
C ILE A 103 -12.26 1.91 -8.87
N HIS A 104 -12.22 0.79 -9.60
CA HIS A 104 -13.40 0.37 -10.37
C HIS A 104 -14.60 0.15 -9.44
N ARG A 105 -15.76 0.60 -9.89
CA ARG A 105 -17.01 0.49 -9.12
C ARG A 105 -17.34 -0.94 -8.75
N ASP A 106 -16.98 -1.90 -9.58
CA ASP A 106 -17.24 -3.33 -9.40
C ASP A 106 -16.05 -4.12 -8.87
N ALA A 107 -15.01 -3.42 -8.36
CA ALA A 107 -13.77 -4.08 -7.93
C ALA A 107 -13.97 -5.00 -6.72
N VAL A 108 -14.82 -4.61 -5.79
CA VAL A 108 -15.10 -5.39 -4.58
C VAL A 108 -16.61 -5.47 -4.35
N PHE A 109 -17.03 -6.56 -3.70
CA PHE A 109 -18.41 -6.73 -3.28
C PHE A 109 -18.57 -6.37 -1.80
N GLU A 110 -19.77 -5.95 -1.43
CA GLU A 110 -20.07 -5.61 -0.04
C GLU A 110 -19.74 -6.78 0.88
N GLY A 111 -19.05 -6.50 1.97
CA GLY A 111 -18.65 -7.49 2.96
C GLY A 111 -17.38 -8.25 2.65
N GLU A 112 -16.80 -8.08 1.47
CA GLU A 112 -15.53 -8.75 1.18
C GLU A 112 -14.42 -8.24 2.09
N LYS A 113 -13.54 -9.17 2.48
CA LYS A 113 -12.36 -8.87 3.31
C LYS A 113 -11.22 -8.49 2.41
N VAL A 114 -10.72 -7.27 2.57
CA VAL A 114 -9.70 -6.69 1.69
C VAL A 114 -8.49 -6.22 2.49
N ILE A 115 -7.30 -6.53 1.97
CA ILE A 115 -6.04 -5.97 2.47
C ILE A 115 -5.60 -4.88 1.48
N LEU A 116 -5.27 -3.71 2.01
CA LEU A 116 -4.67 -2.63 1.25
C LEU A 116 -3.15 -2.79 1.29
N CYS A 117 -2.47 -2.65 0.14
CA CYS A 117 -1.04 -2.89 0.04
C CYS A 117 -0.33 -1.79 -0.76
N ASP A 118 0.77 -1.31 -0.22
CA ASP A 118 1.68 -0.42 -0.94
C ASP A 118 3.11 -0.65 -0.44
N ASP A 119 4.08 -0.07 -1.12
CA ASP A 119 5.49 -0.22 -0.74
C ASP A 119 5.87 0.64 0.47
N LEU A 120 5.36 1.86 0.53
CA LEU A 120 5.76 2.83 1.55
C LEU A 120 4.57 3.66 2.01
N ILE A 121 4.54 3.97 3.30
CA ILE A 121 3.62 4.96 3.84
C ILE A 121 4.42 6.13 4.44
N ALA A 122 4.10 7.33 3.99
CA ALA A 122 4.72 8.57 4.45
C ALA A 122 3.70 9.44 5.17
N THR A 123 3.08 10.38 4.49
CA THR A 123 2.04 11.25 5.08
C THR A 123 0.67 10.58 5.16
N GLY A 124 0.46 9.53 4.37
CA GLY A 124 -0.77 8.74 4.41
C GLY A 124 -1.89 9.21 3.51
N GLY A 125 -1.69 10.27 2.71
CA GLY A 125 -2.74 10.79 1.85
C GLY A 125 -3.33 9.76 0.89
N THR A 126 -2.49 9.08 0.13
CA THR A 126 -2.95 8.05 -0.81
C THR A 126 -3.54 6.83 -0.11
N ALA A 127 -2.91 6.39 0.97
CA ALA A 127 -3.37 5.21 1.71
C ALA A 127 -4.73 5.45 2.38
N CYS A 128 -4.92 6.62 2.97
CA CYS A 128 -6.21 6.97 3.59
C CYS A 128 -7.31 7.11 2.53
N ALA A 129 -7.01 7.72 1.38
CA ALA A 129 -7.96 7.81 0.28
C ALA A 129 -8.33 6.42 -0.24
N ALA A 130 -7.34 5.54 -0.39
CA ALA A 130 -7.57 4.17 -0.84
C ALA A 130 -8.46 3.38 0.14
N ALA A 131 -8.21 3.50 1.45
CA ALA A 131 -9.04 2.87 2.47
C ALA A 131 -10.48 3.38 2.40
N GLU A 132 -10.66 4.69 2.21
CA GLU A 132 -11.99 5.27 2.05
C GLU A 132 -12.72 4.74 0.82
N LEU A 133 -12.02 4.61 -0.31
CA LEU A 133 -12.58 4.03 -1.53
C LEU A 133 -13.12 2.62 -1.29
N LEU A 134 -12.32 1.78 -0.66
CA LEU A 134 -12.70 0.41 -0.35
C LEU A 134 -13.95 0.36 0.54
N ARG A 135 -13.99 1.22 1.56
CA ARG A 135 -15.13 1.30 2.47
C ARG A 135 -16.39 1.80 1.78
N ARG A 136 -16.26 2.74 0.83
CA ARG A 136 -17.41 3.22 0.03
C ARG A 136 -18.03 2.11 -0.81
N LEU A 137 -17.23 1.15 -1.23
CA LEU A 137 -17.74 -0.02 -1.96
C LEU A 137 -18.28 -1.11 -1.04
N GLY A 138 -18.21 -0.91 0.27
CA GLY A 138 -18.73 -1.86 1.25
C GLY A 138 -17.73 -2.92 1.71
N ALA A 139 -16.46 -2.78 1.37
CA ALA A 139 -15.43 -3.72 1.80
C ALA A 139 -15.11 -3.57 3.29
N GLU A 140 -14.75 -4.69 3.92
CA GLU A 140 -14.11 -4.69 5.22
C GLU A 140 -12.60 -4.58 4.99
N VAL A 141 -12.01 -3.43 5.33
CA VAL A 141 -10.55 -3.23 5.23
C VAL A 141 -9.91 -3.86 6.45
N VAL A 142 -9.44 -5.10 6.28
CA VAL A 142 -8.90 -5.91 7.37
C VAL A 142 -7.59 -5.33 7.90
N ALA A 143 -6.76 -4.84 7.00
CA ALA A 143 -5.47 -4.24 7.33
C ALA A 143 -4.93 -3.47 6.13
N ALA A 144 -3.99 -2.59 6.42
CA ALA A 144 -3.12 -1.98 5.41
C ALA A 144 -1.70 -2.43 5.69
N ILE A 145 -1.02 -2.93 4.67
CA ILE A 145 0.32 -3.48 4.79
C ILE A 145 1.30 -2.73 3.90
N PHE A 146 2.48 -2.46 4.47
CA PHE A 146 3.54 -1.71 3.79
C PHE A 146 4.88 -2.33 4.12
N VAL A 147 5.81 -2.24 3.20
CA VAL A 147 7.19 -2.64 3.51
C VAL A 147 7.87 -1.57 4.36
N ILE A 148 7.68 -0.31 4.00
CA ILE A 148 8.39 0.82 4.60
C ILE A 148 7.41 1.79 5.25
N ASP A 149 7.71 2.18 6.49
CA ASP A 149 7.04 3.28 7.17
C ASP A 149 8.05 4.40 7.43
N LEU A 150 7.61 5.64 7.20
CA LEU A 150 8.31 6.83 7.65
C LEU A 150 7.51 7.42 8.81
N PRO A 151 7.70 6.90 10.04
CA PRO A 151 6.75 7.15 11.13
C PRO A 151 6.66 8.61 11.55
N GLU A 152 7.72 9.39 11.37
CA GLU A 152 7.71 10.82 11.69
C GLU A 152 6.72 11.62 10.86
N LEU A 153 6.31 11.09 9.71
CA LEU A 153 5.33 11.75 8.84
C LEU A 153 3.87 11.43 9.19
N GLY A 154 3.64 10.45 10.06
CA GLY A 154 2.35 10.22 10.70
C GLY A 154 1.28 9.50 9.89
N GLY A 155 1.61 8.97 8.70
CA GLY A 155 0.60 8.33 7.84
C GLY A 155 -0.02 7.08 8.44
N ALA A 156 0.79 6.23 9.07
CA ALA A 156 0.30 5.02 9.72
C ALA A 156 -0.69 5.34 10.85
N ASP A 157 -0.40 6.38 11.62
CA ASP A 157 -1.30 6.82 12.70
C ASP A 157 -2.63 7.33 12.16
N LYS A 158 -2.62 7.99 10.99
CA LYS A 158 -3.85 8.43 10.34
C LYS A 158 -4.73 7.24 9.93
N LEU A 159 -4.13 6.18 9.38
CA LEU A 159 -4.86 4.95 9.07
C LEU A 159 -5.44 4.30 10.32
N ARG A 160 -4.64 4.22 11.38
CA ARG A 160 -5.10 3.65 12.65
C ARG A 160 -6.27 4.45 13.22
N ALA A 161 -6.23 5.77 13.09
CA ALA A 161 -7.33 6.64 13.51
C ALA A 161 -8.62 6.39 12.70
N MET A 162 -8.51 5.87 11.49
CA MET A 162 -9.65 5.41 10.69
C MET A 162 -10.15 4.02 11.08
N GLY A 163 -9.51 3.37 12.05
CA GLY A 163 -9.84 2.02 12.46
C GLY A 163 -9.23 0.94 11.56
N VAL A 164 -8.20 1.27 10.80
CA VAL A 164 -7.50 0.31 9.93
C VAL A 164 -6.23 -0.15 10.62
N PRO A 165 -6.10 -1.45 10.96
CA PRO A 165 -4.83 -1.97 11.46
C PRO A 165 -3.73 -1.82 10.41
N VAL A 166 -2.53 -1.47 10.86
CA VAL A 166 -1.39 -1.23 9.96
C VAL A 166 -0.26 -2.19 10.32
N LYS A 167 0.29 -2.84 9.30
CA LYS A 167 1.49 -3.67 9.42
C LYS A 167 2.58 -3.07 8.55
N VAL A 168 3.76 -2.88 9.13
CA VAL A 168 4.96 -2.45 8.41
C VAL A 168 6.12 -3.39 8.73
N LEU A 169 7.04 -3.55 7.79
CA LEU A 169 8.19 -4.44 7.98
C LEU A 169 9.43 -3.69 8.46
N VAL A 170 9.65 -2.49 7.94
CA VAL A 170 10.83 -1.68 8.30
C VAL A 170 10.43 -0.22 8.47
N GLU A 171 11.18 0.48 9.31
CA GLU A 171 10.98 1.90 9.54
C GLU A 171 12.27 2.66 9.23
N PHE A 172 12.13 3.87 8.67
CA PHE A 172 13.24 4.80 8.50
C PHE A 172 12.89 6.12 9.16
N GLU A 173 13.90 6.73 9.79
CA GLU A 173 13.74 8.05 10.37
C GLU A 173 13.76 9.12 9.27
N GLY A 174 13.09 10.25 9.55
CA GLY A 174 13.05 11.38 8.65
C GLY A 174 12.17 11.15 7.42
N HIS A 175 12.65 11.69 6.30
CA HIS A 175 11.89 11.67 5.04
C HIS A 175 12.79 11.74 3.80
#